data_e32feaaa2a982b3746cd5d826a82f31f
#
_entry.id   e32feaaa2a982b3746cd5d826a82f31f
#
_cell.length_a   1.000
_cell.length_b   1.000
_cell.length_c   1.000
_cell.angle_alpha   90.00
_cell.angle_beta   90.00
_cell.angle_gamma   90.00
#
_symmetry.space_group_name_H-M   'P 1'
#
loop_
_entity.id
_entity.type
_entity.pdbx_description
1 polymer ?
#
loop_
_entity_poly.entity_id
_entity_poly.type
_entity_poly.pdbx_seq_one_letter_code
_entity_poly.pdbx_strand_id
1 'polypeptide(L)'
;MNRRIAIVAMLALFATTALAQREGCLWWGYHHADNVPESWLGVSKATVYENAIHVEGNVSPTHGSAISAVRLPFRDIEHIDSLTLWLTTSLGSEELASVYVGKPQAGWNVVDLPVAVAIPDTGLYVGYTFRVTELDGISERPLVMCNTYADGGLWLRVADVKTYSEWYNTRRYGSLAIQLELSGPEVATNSVSVDAIQNNNVVAQTQDSLQVAVTTYGTEAVASFQYDYAFGDEQHTGVCALPRTMPRVWGAQDYFTIPLQAPIATGRMKLDYTLTGVNGNANQCQQNAASAEVLSLQRKPHHRTVMEEYTGTWCSACPRGFAGIARLKKMYPDDFIAVSVHILNGDPMDVYYDYYYVINATQFPSCRFDRGAVTDPYDGDVSDGHFHADWNFRAANAILAPADLEVSAQWTSDSVCSIESTTTFAFDDNECRYQLVYIMVEDSLRGPEGDHKWHQKNSFNDPSMAYYVEDDMQQYVNAEGMMIDDVAYNDVVISMSDVRGISGSLTGPQVAEVPMKHQYELRRTAVSQNRDNIHIVCLLVDTETKRVGNAAICSVGAPATVQSVVFATQQTEQAFDLQGRPATGSHKGLVIVRQTDGTVRK
;
A
#
# COMPACT_ATOMS: atom_id res chain seq x y z
N MET A 1 -30.91 -63.51 -4.17
CA MET A 1 -29.89 -62.82 -4.98
C MET A 1 -30.52 -61.51 -5.46
N ASN A 2 -30.37 -60.40 -4.82
CA ASN A 2 -30.74 -59.03 -5.23
C ASN A 2 -30.85 -58.08 -4.01
N ARG A 3 -29.74 -57.92 -3.27
CA ARG A 3 -29.66 -56.89 -2.22
C ARG A 3 -28.25 -56.23 -2.11
N ARG A 4 -27.42 -56.32 -3.18
CA ARG A 4 -26.06 -55.75 -3.14
C ARG A 4 -25.76 -54.69 -4.21
N ILE A 5 -26.75 -54.24 -4.98
CA ILE A 5 -26.56 -53.23 -6.06
C ILE A 5 -27.07 -51.84 -5.68
N ALA A 6 -27.81 -51.67 -4.55
CA ALA A 6 -28.39 -50.38 -4.17
C ALA A 6 -27.49 -49.47 -3.31
N ILE A 7 -26.31 -49.95 -2.88
CA ILE A 7 -25.40 -49.16 -2.02
C ILE A 7 -24.27 -48.46 -2.82
N VAL A 8 -24.00 -48.89 -4.05
CA VAL A 8 -22.93 -48.31 -4.88
C VAL A 8 -23.39 -47.10 -5.69
N ALA A 9 -24.70 -46.91 -5.86
CA ALA A 9 -25.24 -45.77 -6.63
C ALA A 9 -25.47 -44.47 -5.81
N MET A 10 -25.24 -44.49 -4.50
CA MET A 10 -25.43 -43.32 -3.63
C MET A 10 -24.12 -42.56 -3.28
N LEU A 11 -22.98 -43.05 -3.74
CA LEU A 11 -21.65 -42.45 -3.52
C LEU A 11 -21.12 -41.61 -4.71
N ALA A 12 -21.89 -41.51 -5.79
CA ALA A 12 -21.46 -40.77 -6.99
C ALA A 12 -22.17 -39.42 -7.22
N LEU A 13 -22.96 -38.91 -6.26
CA LEU A 13 -23.69 -37.66 -6.41
C LEU A 13 -23.23 -36.56 -5.44
N PHE A 14 -22.05 -36.70 -4.84
CA PHE A 14 -21.48 -35.64 -3.95
C PHE A 14 -20.25 -34.94 -4.54
N ALA A 15 -20.12 -34.87 -5.84
CA ALA A 15 -19.12 -34.05 -6.48
C ALA A 15 -19.82 -32.88 -7.19
N THR A 16 -19.59 -31.67 -6.67
CA THR A 16 -19.89 -30.33 -7.20
C THR A 16 -21.09 -29.58 -6.58
N THR A 17 -21.15 -29.48 -5.27
CA THR A 17 -21.62 -28.26 -4.66
C THR A 17 -20.46 -27.72 -3.82
N ALA A 18 -19.91 -26.56 -4.16
CA ALA A 18 -19.19 -25.77 -3.18
C ALA A 18 -20.14 -25.65 -1.99
N LEU A 19 -19.87 -26.37 -0.89
CA LEU A 19 -20.71 -26.34 0.28
C LEU A 19 -20.69 -24.90 0.78
N ALA A 20 -21.82 -24.23 0.68
CA ALA A 20 -21.96 -22.90 1.22
C ALA A 20 -21.63 -22.98 2.72
N GLN A 21 -20.82 -22.05 3.19
CA GLN A 21 -20.52 -21.91 4.61
C GLN A 21 -21.81 -21.91 5.43
N ARG A 22 -21.85 -22.66 6.55
CA ARG A 22 -23.04 -22.82 7.37
C ARG A 22 -23.48 -21.47 7.96
N GLU A 23 -24.80 -21.32 8.13
CA GLU A 23 -25.37 -20.17 8.82
C GLU A 23 -24.88 -20.13 10.27
N GLY A 24 -24.56 -18.94 10.79
CA GLY A 24 -24.03 -18.76 12.13
C GLY A 24 -22.57 -19.21 12.33
N CYS A 25 -21.85 -19.51 11.24
CA CYS A 25 -20.43 -19.88 11.27
C CYS A 25 -19.57 -18.88 10.52
N LEU A 26 -18.30 -18.79 10.90
CA LEU A 26 -17.27 -18.05 10.19
C LEU A 26 -16.02 -18.91 9.96
N TRP A 27 -15.21 -18.55 8.98
CA TRP A 27 -13.87 -19.13 8.79
C TRP A 27 -12.86 -18.43 9.69
N TRP A 28 -12.14 -19.19 10.49
CA TRP A 28 -11.03 -18.73 11.31
C TRP A 28 -9.74 -19.46 10.95
N GLY A 29 -8.61 -18.77 10.97
CA GLY A 29 -7.27 -19.31 10.75
C GLY A 29 -6.25 -18.19 10.72
N TYR A 30 -4.99 -18.52 10.45
CA TYR A 30 -3.92 -17.53 10.34
C TYR A 30 -3.95 -16.75 8.99
N HIS A 31 -4.75 -17.22 8.04
CA HIS A 31 -5.06 -16.51 6.81
C HIS A 31 -6.41 -15.79 6.94
N HIS A 32 -6.38 -14.47 6.84
CA HIS A 32 -7.55 -13.61 7.09
C HIS A 32 -8.26 -13.17 5.80
N ALA A 33 -8.28 -14.00 4.77
CA ALA A 33 -8.96 -13.70 3.52
C ALA A 33 -9.65 -14.96 2.96
N ASP A 34 -10.54 -14.77 1.98
CA ASP A 34 -11.29 -15.87 1.36
C ASP A 34 -10.57 -16.49 0.16
N ASN A 35 -9.62 -15.78 -0.45
CA ASN A 35 -8.78 -16.27 -1.54
C ASN A 35 -7.72 -17.26 -1.04
N VAL A 36 -7.22 -18.09 -1.96
CA VAL A 36 -6.04 -18.92 -1.71
C VAL A 36 -4.79 -18.05 -1.78
N PRO A 37 -3.93 -18.04 -0.73
CA PRO A 37 -2.68 -17.28 -0.77
C PRO A 37 -1.73 -17.75 -1.90
N GLU A 38 -0.88 -16.85 -2.36
CA GLU A 38 0.12 -17.18 -3.39
C GLU A 38 1.41 -17.75 -2.81
N SER A 39 1.70 -17.51 -1.53
CA SER A 39 2.88 -18.04 -0.84
C SER A 39 2.80 -19.55 -0.64
N TRP A 40 3.94 -20.22 -0.71
CA TRP A 40 4.02 -21.67 -0.64
C TRP A 40 5.33 -22.15 0.01
N LEU A 41 5.28 -23.39 0.50
CA LEU A 41 6.45 -24.13 0.94
C LEU A 41 6.60 -25.41 0.09
N GLY A 42 7.80 -25.61 -0.45
CA GLY A 42 8.11 -26.76 -1.29
C GLY A 42 8.44 -27.99 -0.48
N VAL A 43 8.27 -29.15 -1.12
CA VAL A 43 8.69 -30.46 -0.64
C VAL A 43 9.80 -31.00 -1.53
N SER A 44 10.78 -31.67 -0.96
CA SER A 44 12.00 -32.11 -1.66
C SER A 44 12.19 -33.63 -1.68
N LYS A 45 11.19 -34.39 -1.23
CA LYS A 45 11.24 -35.86 -1.15
C LYS A 45 9.87 -36.47 -1.42
N ALA A 46 9.84 -37.55 -2.19
CA ALA A 46 8.64 -38.40 -2.35
C ALA A 46 8.46 -39.23 -1.06
N THR A 47 7.55 -38.78 -0.18
CA THR A 47 7.27 -39.42 1.11
C THR A 47 5.97 -38.86 1.71
N VAL A 48 5.69 -39.19 2.95
CA VAL A 48 4.55 -38.68 3.72
C VAL A 48 4.94 -37.41 4.49
N TYR A 49 4.10 -36.41 4.39
CA TYR A 49 4.19 -35.12 5.08
C TYR A 49 3.01 -34.97 6.03
N GLU A 50 3.30 -34.57 7.26
CA GLU A 50 2.31 -34.24 8.29
C GLU A 50 2.50 -32.79 8.69
N ASN A 51 1.43 -32.02 8.64
CA ASN A 51 1.45 -30.59 8.89
C ASN A 51 0.27 -30.20 9.78
N ALA A 52 0.46 -29.22 10.67
CA ALA A 52 -0.60 -28.75 11.54
C ALA A 52 -0.44 -27.29 11.92
N ILE A 53 -1.55 -26.73 12.36
CA ILE A 53 -1.58 -25.48 13.15
C ILE A 53 -2.02 -25.83 14.57
N HIS A 54 -1.57 -25.02 15.54
CA HIS A 54 -2.10 -25.02 16.87
C HIS A 54 -3.23 -23.99 16.98
N VAL A 55 -4.34 -24.37 17.58
CA VAL A 55 -5.51 -23.52 17.83
C VAL A 55 -5.60 -23.30 19.33
N GLU A 56 -5.39 -22.09 19.79
CA GLU A 56 -5.56 -21.73 21.20
C GLU A 56 -7.04 -21.79 21.58
N GLY A 57 -7.37 -22.37 22.75
CA GLY A 57 -8.75 -22.57 23.18
C GLY A 57 -9.26 -21.59 24.23
N ASN A 58 -8.40 -20.72 24.74
CA ASN A 58 -8.72 -19.77 25.80
C ASN A 58 -8.77 -18.30 25.35
N VAL A 59 -8.88 -18.08 24.04
CA VAL A 59 -8.94 -16.75 23.41
C VAL A 59 -10.13 -16.65 22.48
N SER A 60 -10.66 -15.45 22.26
CA SER A 60 -11.72 -15.21 21.26
C SER A 60 -11.14 -15.32 19.83
N PRO A 61 -11.87 -15.92 18.88
CA PRO A 61 -13.23 -16.47 18.96
C PRO A 61 -13.26 -17.99 19.26
N THR A 62 -12.12 -18.60 19.56
CA THR A 62 -11.99 -20.05 19.71
C THR A 62 -12.51 -20.56 21.06
N HIS A 63 -12.52 -19.71 22.08
CA HIS A 63 -13.01 -20.07 23.42
C HIS A 63 -14.49 -20.50 23.38
N GLY A 64 -14.75 -21.71 23.89
CA GLY A 64 -16.08 -22.30 23.90
C GLY A 64 -16.68 -22.61 22.53
N SER A 65 -15.89 -22.50 21.47
CA SER A 65 -16.31 -22.74 20.09
C SER A 65 -16.13 -24.20 19.67
N ALA A 66 -16.80 -24.58 18.58
CA ALA A 66 -16.67 -25.89 17.95
C ALA A 66 -16.34 -25.72 16.44
N ILE A 67 -15.57 -26.68 15.92
CA ILE A 67 -15.16 -26.79 14.52
C ILE A 67 -16.12 -27.75 13.83
N SER A 68 -16.81 -27.28 12.78
CA SER A 68 -17.75 -28.08 11.98
C SER A 68 -17.17 -28.54 10.63
N ALA A 69 -16.23 -27.76 10.08
CA ALA A 69 -15.49 -28.09 8.86
C ALA A 69 -14.10 -27.46 8.90
N VAL A 70 -13.22 -27.96 8.04
CA VAL A 70 -11.89 -27.40 7.82
C VAL A 70 -11.69 -27.22 6.32
N ARG A 71 -11.11 -26.08 5.88
CA ARG A 71 -10.67 -25.92 4.50
C ARG A 71 -9.15 -25.84 4.43
N LEU A 72 -8.61 -26.62 3.50
CA LEU A 72 -7.17 -26.81 3.27
C LEU A 72 -6.83 -26.38 1.85
N PRO A 73 -5.94 -25.40 1.64
CA PRO A 73 -5.54 -25.04 0.29
C PRO A 73 -4.36 -25.89 -0.18
N PHE A 74 -4.39 -26.25 -1.46
CA PHE A 74 -3.29 -26.94 -2.15
C PHE A 74 -2.96 -26.25 -3.47
N ARG A 75 -1.69 -26.35 -3.90
CA ARG A 75 -1.25 -25.91 -5.24
C ARG A 75 -0.87 -27.11 -6.09
N ASP A 76 0.36 -27.46 -6.17
CA ASP A 76 0.88 -28.51 -7.05
C ASP A 76 0.42 -29.89 -6.54
N ILE A 77 -0.60 -30.46 -7.17
CA ILE A 77 -1.28 -31.68 -6.71
C ILE A 77 -1.03 -32.90 -7.60
N GLU A 78 -0.23 -32.78 -8.66
CA GLU A 78 -0.06 -33.84 -9.67
C GLU A 78 0.42 -35.14 -9.04
N HIS A 79 1.41 -35.05 -8.18
CA HIS A 79 2.04 -36.19 -7.51
C HIS A 79 1.55 -36.43 -6.07
N ILE A 80 0.36 -35.91 -5.73
CA ILE A 80 -0.27 -36.17 -4.43
C ILE A 80 -1.40 -37.17 -4.60
N ASP A 81 -1.34 -38.31 -3.89
CA ASP A 81 -2.30 -39.38 -4.02
C ASP A 81 -3.28 -39.53 -2.85
N SER A 82 -2.95 -38.99 -1.69
CA SER A 82 -3.77 -39.11 -0.48
C SER A 82 -3.69 -37.89 0.39
N LEU A 83 -4.84 -37.50 0.94
CA LEU A 83 -5.00 -36.45 1.93
C LEU A 83 -5.90 -36.96 3.05
N THR A 84 -5.45 -36.82 4.29
CA THR A 84 -6.24 -37.08 5.49
C THR A 84 -6.19 -35.85 6.40
N LEU A 85 -7.36 -35.33 6.76
CA LEU A 85 -7.51 -34.31 7.80
C LEU A 85 -7.58 -35.00 9.16
N TRP A 86 -6.96 -34.42 10.20
CA TRP A 86 -7.06 -34.90 11.57
C TRP A 86 -7.03 -33.75 12.58
N LEU A 87 -7.66 -33.98 13.73
CA LEU A 87 -7.69 -33.08 14.88
C LEU A 87 -7.26 -33.85 16.13
N THR A 88 -6.40 -33.24 16.98
CA THR A 88 -5.92 -33.88 18.22
C THR A 88 -5.59 -32.82 19.27
N THR A 89 -5.65 -33.19 20.55
CA THR A 89 -5.22 -32.29 21.65
C THR A 89 -3.71 -32.28 21.85
N SER A 90 -3.00 -33.27 21.35
CA SER A 90 -1.53 -33.36 21.43
C SER A 90 -0.98 -34.08 20.22
N LEU A 91 0.08 -33.54 19.62
CA LEU A 91 0.70 -34.12 18.43
C LEU A 91 1.21 -35.54 18.72
N GLY A 92 0.79 -36.50 17.87
CA GLY A 92 1.12 -37.91 18.03
C GLY A 92 0.25 -38.70 19.04
N SER A 93 -0.79 -38.05 19.59
CA SER A 93 -1.80 -38.75 20.44
C SER A 93 -3.02 -39.20 19.60
N GLU A 94 -4.01 -39.79 20.25
CA GLU A 94 -5.28 -40.21 19.68
C GLU A 94 -6.00 -39.00 19.02
N GLU A 95 -6.55 -39.22 17.84
CA GLU A 95 -7.26 -38.20 17.08
C GLU A 95 -8.68 -38.02 17.61
N LEU A 96 -9.09 -36.77 17.82
CA LEU A 96 -10.48 -36.42 18.15
C LEU A 96 -11.41 -36.60 16.93
N ALA A 97 -10.87 -36.37 15.76
CA ALA A 97 -11.53 -36.59 14.48
C ALA A 97 -10.49 -36.88 13.40
N SER A 98 -10.86 -37.71 12.44
CA SER A 98 -10.04 -38.02 11.26
C SER A 98 -10.94 -38.23 10.05
N VAL A 99 -10.60 -37.62 8.91
CA VAL A 99 -11.38 -37.72 7.67
C VAL A 99 -10.42 -37.97 6.52
N TYR A 100 -10.56 -39.12 5.86
CA TYR A 100 -9.84 -39.44 4.64
C TYR A 100 -10.53 -38.73 3.43
N VAL A 101 -9.79 -37.85 2.76
CA VAL A 101 -10.28 -37.05 1.63
C VAL A 101 -9.95 -37.71 0.29
N GLY A 102 -8.87 -38.46 0.22
CA GLY A 102 -8.35 -39.02 -1.03
C GLY A 102 -7.40 -38.05 -1.74
N LYS A 103 -7.48 -37.98 -3.08
CA LYS A 103 -6.65 -37.04 -3.85
C LYS A 103 -7.19 -35.61 -3.68
N PRO A 104 -6.37 -34.64 -3.24
CA PRO A 104 -6.80 -33.23 -3.13
C PRO A 104 -7.02 -32.62 -4.51
N GLN A 105 -7.72 -31.49 -4.53
CA GLN A 105 -7.82 -30.59 -5.68
C GLN A 105 -6.98 -29.32 -5.46
N ALA A 106 -6.57 -28.67 -6.55
CA ALA A 106 -5.94 -27.36 -6.46
C ALA A 106 -6.95 -26.32 -5.94
N GLY A 107 -6.48 -25.39 -5.10
CA GLY A 107 -7.34 -24.46 -4.40
C GLY A 107 -7.85 -25.01 -3.07
N TRP A 108 -9.00 -24.50 -2.61
CA TRP A 108 -9.60 -24.91 -1.34
C TRP A 108 -10.20 -26.33 -1.40
N ASN A 109 -9.82 -27.16 -0.45
CA ASN A 109 -10.46 -28.45 -0.17
C ASN A 109 -11.25 -28.29 1.13
N VAL A 110 -12.57 -28.25 1.06
CA VAL A 110 -13.47 -28.16 2.22
C VAL A 110 -13.79 -29.55 2.71
N VAL A 111 -13.51 -29.83 3.97
CA VAL A 111 -13.69 -31.12 4.62
C VAL A 111 -14.63 -30.97 5.80
N ASP A 112 -15.84 -31.50 5.69
CA ASP A 112 -16.81 -31.56 6.78
C ASP A 112 -16.39 -32.58 7.83
N LEU A 113 -16.52 -32.22 9.09
CA LEU A 113 -16.37 -33.16 10.21
C LEU A 113 -17.68 -33.92 10.42
N PRO A 114 -17.63 -35.26 10.64
CA PRO A 114 -18.84 -36.06 10.91
C PRO A 114 -19.62 -35.59 12.13
N VAL A 115 -18.92 -35.03 13.13
CA VAL A 115 -19.45 -34.39 14.32
C VAL A 115 -18.58 -33.17 14.60
N ALA A 116 -19.22 -32.06 14.97
CA ALA A 116 -18.47 -30.86 15.36
C ALA A 116 -17.57 -31.16 16.58
N VAL A 117 -16.31 -30.72 16.51
CA VAL A 117 -15.30 -30.92 17.54
C VAL A 117 -15.19 -29.65 18.39
N ALA A 118 -15.52 -29.76 19.68
CA ALA A 118 -15.35 -28.65 20.61
C ALA A 118 -13.86 -28.36 20.83
N ILE A 119 -13.51 -27.07 20.90
CA ILE A 119 -12.15 -26.62 21.18
C ILE A 119 -11.97 -26.62 22.70
N PRO A 120 -11.06 -27.44 23.29
CA PRO A 120 -10.78 -27.39 24.71
C PRO A 120 -10.06 -26.09 25.11
N ASP A 121 -10.17 -25.65 26.37
CA ASP A 121 -9.45 -24.45 26.86
C ASP A 121 -7.93 -24.55 26.67
N THR A 122 -7.38 -25.77 26.68
CA THR A 122 -5.96 -26.04 26.41
C THR A 122 -5.58 -25.93 24.95
N GLY A 123 -6.56 -25.71 24.05
CA GLY A 123 -6.37 -25.71 22.60
C GLY A 123 -6.28 -27.12 22.01
N LEU A 124 -6.12 -27.16 20.70
CA LEU A 124 -5.93 -28.39 19.92
C LEU A 124 -5.09 -28.12 18.67
N TYR A 125 -4.64 -29.20 18.04
CA TYR A 125 -3.97 -29.17 16.75
C TYR A 125 -4.95 -29.59 15.65
N VAL A 126 -4.97 -28.82 14.56
CA VAL A 126 -5.66 -29.16 13.32
C VAL A 126 -4.61 -29.38 12.25
N GLY A 127 -4.54 -30.58 11.74
CA GLY A 127 -3.50 -30.97 10.81
C GLY A 127 -4.00 -31.83 9.67
N TYR A 128 -3.12 -32.03 8.71
CA TYR A 128 -3.36 -32.93 7.61
C TYR A 128 -2.11 -33.69 7.23
N THR A 129 -2.32 -34.89 6.76
CA THR A 129 -1.29 -35.78 6.22
C THR A 129 -1.53 -35.95 4.74
N PHE A 130 -0.48 -35.81 3.93
CA PHE A 130 -0.53 -36.14 2.52
C PHE A 130 0.73 -36.89 2.08
N ARG A 131 0.62 -37.62 0.97
CA ARG A 131 1.71 -38.36 0.40
C ARG A 131 2.09 -37.81 -0.96
N VAL A 132 3.39 -37.55 -1.13
CA VAL A 132 4.02 -37.23 -2.41
C VAL A 132 4.55 -38.53 -2.99
N THR A 133 4.10 -38.90 -4.21
CA THR A 133 4.45 -40.17 -4.88
C THR A 133 5.72 -40.07 -5.71
N GLU A 134 5.97 -38.91 -6.31
CA GLU A 134 7.07 -38.66 -7.23
C GLU A 134 7.49 -37.18 -7.17
N LEU A 135 8.72 -36.85 -7.61
CA LEU A 135 9.22 -35.51 -7.83
C LEU A 135 9.80 -35.40 -9.23
N ASP A 136 9.35 -34.44 -10.02
CA ASP A 136 9.79 -34.19 -11.41
C ASP A 136 11.13 -33.45 -11.54
N GLY A 137 12.02 -33.59 -10.57
CA GLY A 137 13.32 -32.87 -10.55
C GLY A 137 13.23 -31.40 -10.15
N ILE A 138 12.02 -30.88 -9.95
CA ILE A 138 11.70 -29.56 -9.37
C ILE A 138 10.95 -29.81 -8.07
N SER A 139 11.19 -28.99 -7.04
CA SER A 139 10.45 -29.10 -5.78
C SER A 139 8.96 -28.88 -6.02
N GLU A 140 8.14 -29.87 -5.67
CA GLU A 140 6.69 -29.69 -5.59
C GLU A 140 6.34 -28.63 -4.51
N ARG A 141 5.28 -27.87 -4.73
CA ARG A 141 4.89 -26.73 -3.88
C ARG A 141 3.47 -26.88 -3.33
N PRO A 142 3.13 -28.01 -2.68
CA PRO A 142 1.77 -28.29 -2.28
C PRO A 142 1.29 -27.49 -1.08
N LEU A 143 2.20 -27.08 -0.17
CA LEU A 143 1.89 -26.40 1.08
C LEU A 143 1.64 -24.92 0.83
N VAL A 144 0.40 -24.47 0.98
CA VAL A 144 0.04 -23.06 0.83
C VAL A 144 0.20 -22.35 2.17
N MET A 145 0.98 -21.26 2.16
CA MET A 145 1.35 -20.47 3.31
C MET A 145 0.71 -19.09 3.27
N CYS A 146 0.51 -18.48 4.42
CA CYS A 146 0.16 -17.07 4.53
C CYS A 146 1.28 -16.28 5.25
N ASN A 147 1.30 -14.97 5.06
CA ASN A 147 2.32 -14.07 5.59
C ASN A 147 2.12 -13.71 7.07
N THR A 148 1.39 -14.53 7.81
CA THR A 148 1.25 -14.43 9.28
C THR A 148 2.30 -15.31 9.93
N TYR A 149 3.17 -14.73 10.75
CA TYR A 149 4.32 -15.41 11.38
C TYR A 149 4.00 -15.73 12.84
N ALA A 150 2.98 -16.58 13.06
CA ALA A 150 2.48 -16.94 14.39
C ALA A 150 3.24 -18.13 14.98
N ASP A 151 3.44 -18.11 16.30
CA ASP A 151 3.85 -19.32 17.04
C ASP A 151 2.69 -20.34 16.97
N GLY A 152 3.02 -21.59 16.61
CA GLY A 152 1.99 -22.60 16.35
C GLY A 152 1.36 -22.56 14.96
N GLY A 153 1.68 -21.57 14.10
CA GLY A 153 1.16 -21.46 12.75
C GLY A 153 1.69 -22.49 11.74
N LEU A 154 2.81 -23.14 12.05
CA LEU A 154 3.38 -24.22 11.24
C LEU A 154 4.07 -25.25 12.14
N TRP A 155 3.45 -26.42 12.25
CA TRP A 155 4.05 -27.66 12.75
C TRP A 155 4.25 -28.59 11.58
N LEU A 156 5.43 -29.20 11.48
CA LEU A 156 5.84 -30.05 10.37
C LEU A 156 6.50 -31.31 10.91
N ARG A 157 6.12 -32.50 10.36
CA ARG A 157 6.83 -33.77 10.53
C ARG A 157 6.96 -34.48 9.19
N VAL A 158 8.17 -35.00 8.92
CA VAL A 158 8.48 -35.79 7.74
C VAL A 158 9.33 -36.99 8.18
N ALA A 159 8.70 -38.14 8.37
CA ALA A 159 9.31 -39.29 9.03
C ALA A 159 10.66 -39.73 8.43
N ASP A 160 10.80 -39.65 7.11
CA ASP A 160 12.01 -40.08 6.38
C ASP A 160 13.08 -38.99 6.24
N VAL A 161 12.87 -37.81 6.85
CA VAL A 161 13.84 -36.71 6.84
C VAL A 161 14.36 -36.47 8.25
N LYS A 162 15.61 -36.83 8.50
CA LYS A 162 16.22 -36.81 9.84
C LYS A 162 16.00 -35.51 10.61
N THR A 163 16.06 -34.37 9.95
CA THR A 163 15.84 -33.04 10.57
C THR A 163 14.41 -32.83 11.03
N TYR A 164 13.42 -33.50 10.42
CA TYR A 164 11.99 -33.34 10.62
C TYR A 164 11.30 -34.65 11.02
N SER A 165 12.03 -35.65 11.52
CA SER A 165 11.47 -36.94 11.95
C SER A 165 10.59 -36.83 13.21
N GLU A 166 10.82 -35.77 14.00
CA GLU A 166 9.96 -35.36 15.10
C GLU A 166 9.20 -34.10 14.73
N TRP A 167 8.15 -33.77 15.47
CA TRP A 167 7.39 -32.56 15.24
C TRP A 167 8.24 -31.30 15.46
N TYR A 168 8.31 -30.47 14.45
CA TYR A 168 9.07 -29.22 14.41
C TYR A 168 8.15 -28.02 14.22
N ASN A 169 8.16 -27.09 15.18
CA ASN A 169 7.43 -25.82 15.08
C ASN A 169 8.36 -24.71 14.58
N THR A 170 7.90 -23.94 13.62
CA THR A 170 8.63 -22.78 13.11
C THR A 170 7.70 -21.72 12.56
N ARG A 171 8.03 -20.46 12.82
CA ARG A 171 7.38 -19.30 12.18
C ARG A 171 8.18 -18.72 11.00
N ARG A 172 9.36 -19.29 10.71
CA ARG A 172 10.27 -18.75 9.69
C ARG A 172 9.66 -18.63 8.29
N TYR A 173 8.73 -19.51 7.95
CA TYR A 173 8.14 -19.61 6.61
C TYR A 173 6.70 -19.07 6.55
N GLY A 174 6.22 -18.39 7.59
CA GLY A 174 4.84 -18.01 7.74
C GLY A 174 4.00 -19.12 8.41
N SER A 175 2.69 -19.01 8.31
CA SER A 175 1.74 -20.00 8.84
C SER A 175 1.03 -20.75 7.71
N LEU A 176 0.57 -21.96 7.99
CA LEU A 176 -0.30 -22.71 7.06
C LEU A 176 -1.64 -21.96 6.89
N ALA A 177 -2.10 -21.88 5.65
CA ALA A 177 -3.35 -21.21 5.32
C ALA A 177 -4.60 -22.07 5.60
N ILE A 178 -4.56 -22.91 6.64
CA ILE A 178 -5.70 -23.68 7.13
C ILE A 178 -6.75 -22.74 7.69
N GLN A 179 -8.03 -22.98 7.36
CA GLN A 179 -9.13 -22.27 7.98
C GLN A 179 -10.19 -23.25 8.53
N LEU A 180 -10.74 -22.91 9.68
CA LEU A 180 -11.69 -23.71 10.44
C LEU A 180 -13.06 -23.03 10.39
N GLU A 181 -14.11 -23.76 10.08
CA GLU A 181 -15.49 -23.27 10.22
C GLU A 181 -15.89 -23.34 11.69
N LEU A 182 -15.96 -22.19 12.34
CA LEU A 182 -16.24 -22.03 13.77
C LEU A 182 -17.67 -21.54 14.02
N SER A 183 -18.26 -22.10 15.07
CA SER A 183 -19.45 -21.54 15.75
C SER A 183 -19.23 -21.59 17.26
N GLY A 184 -19.73 -20.59 17.99
CA GLY A 184 -19.55 -20.55 19.44
C GLY A 184 -20.15 -19.29 20.08
N PRO A 185 -20.16 -19.23 21.42
CA PRO A 185 -20.82 -18.15 22.17
C PRO A 185 -20.12 -16.79 22.02
N GLU A 186 -18.84 -16.77 21.69
CA GLU A 186 -18.07 -15.54 21.49
C GLU A 186 -17.99 -15.11 20.02
N VAL A 187 -18.68 -15.82 19.13
CA VAL A 187 -18.73 -15.49 17.69
C VAL A 187 -19.95 -14.59 17.45
N ALA A 188 -19.71 -13.31 17.23
CA ALA A 188 -20.75 -12.33 16.97
C ALA A 188 -21.37 -12.49 15.57
N THR A 189 -22.62 -12.05 15.40
CA THR A 189 -23.28 -12.09 14.09
C THR A 189 -22.82 -10.93 13.19
N ASN A 190 -22.94 -9.70 13.69
CA ASN A 190 -22.58 -8.47 12.98
C ASN A 190 -21.47 -7.74 13.74
N SER A 191 -20.22 -7.99 13.42
CA SER A 191 -19.09 -7.44 14.15
C SER A 191 -18.01 -6.97 13.19
N VAL A 192 -17.76 -5.64 13.16
CA VAL A 192 -16.79 -5.00 12.31
C VAL A 192 -16.06 -3.92 13.11
N SER A 193 -14.73 -3.99 13.19
CA SER A 193 -13.92 -2.91 13.75
C SER A 193 -13.70 -1.78 12.74
N VAL A 194 -13.41 -0.60 13.26
CA VAL A 194 -12.81 0.49 12.49
C VAL A 194 -11.34 0.59 12.90
N ASP A 195 -10.46 0.21 12.00
CA ASP A 195 -9.03 0.12 12.29
C ASP A 195 -8.33 1.47 12.10
N ALA A 196 -8.76 2.20 11.06
CA ALA A 196 -8.27 3.54 10.76
C ALA A 196 -9.23 4.29 9.83
N ILE A 197 -9.16 5.62 9.87
CA ILE A 197 -9.69 6.50 8.84
C ILE A 197 -8.53 7.24 8.19
N GLN A 198 -8.58 7.36 6.86
CA GLN A 198 -7.51 8.08 6.16
C GLN A 198 -7.70 9.57 6.33
N ASN A 199 -6.64 10.22 6.79
CA ASN A 199 -6.58 11.67 6.99
C ASN A 199 -6.34 12.38 5.66
N ASN A 200 -7.41 12.74 4.95
CA ASN A 200 -7.37 13.60 3.77
C ASN A 200 -7.87 14.99 4.14
N ASN A 201 -7.16 16.03 3.69
CA ASN A 201 -7.69 17.38 3.76
C ASN A 201 -8.92 17.50 2.85
N VAL A 202 -9.87 18.37 3.20
CA VAL A 202 -11.11 18.59 2.44
C VAL A 202 -11.27 20.07 2.10
N VAL A 203 -12.06 20.38 1.08
CA VAL A 203 -12.51 21.76 0.83
C VAL A 203 -13.83 21.98 1.56
N ALA A 204 -13.93 23.05 2.34
CA ALA A 204 -15.14 23.39 3.11
C ALA A 204 -16.40 23.42 2.22
N GLN A 205 -17.53 22.99 2.78
CA GLN A 205 -18.84 22.97 2.13
C GLN A 205 -18.96 22.09 0.88
N THR A 206 -17.95 21.22 0.61
CA THR A 206 -18.03 20.28 -0.53
C THR A 206 -18.45 18.88 -0.08
N GLN A 207 -18.93 18.11 -1.04
CA GLN A 207 -19.06 16.66 -0.89
C GLN A 207 -17.70 16.03 -1.19
N ASP A 208 -17.24 15.17 -0.29
CA ASP A 208 -16.00 14.45 -0.39
C ASP A 208 -16.21 12.97 -0.01
N SER A 209 -15.15 12.25 0.18
CA SER A 209 -15.17 10.86 0.60
C SER A 209 -14.12 10.58 1.67
N LEU A 210 -14.44 9.68 2.58
CA LEU A 210 -13.55 9.16 3.61
C LEU A 210 -13.20 7.72 3.31
N GLN A 211 -11.93 7.37 3.30
CA GLN A 211 -11.50 5.98 3.30
C GLN A 211 -11.45 5.45 4.74
N VAL A 212 -12.12 4.32 4.95
CA VAL A 212 -12.21 3.65 6.25
C VAL A 212 -11.64 2.25 6.11
N ALA A 213 -10.61 1.96 6.91
CA ALA A 213 -10.07 0.62 7.04
C ALA A 213 -10.89 -0.13 8.10
N VAL A 214 -11.32 -1.33 7.78
CA VAL A 214 -12.17 -2.14 8.65
C VAL A 214 -11.73 -3.60 8.68
N THR A 215 -12.05 -4.29 9.78
CA THR A 215 -11.82 -5.73 9.93
C THR A 215 -13.12 -6.40 10.37
N THR A 216 -13.53 -7.49 9.69
CA THR A 216 -14.74 -8.25 10.06
C THR A 216 -14.42 -9.37 11.03
N TYR A 217 -15.35 -9.60 11.98
CA TYR A 217 -15.32 -10.65 12.99
C TYR A 217 -16.67 -11.38 13.11
N GLY A 218 -17.60 -11.09 12.22
CA GLY A 218 -18.98 -11.60 12.28
C GLY A 218 -19.20 -12.86 11.45
N THR A 219 -20.31 -13.57 11.77
CA THR A 219 -20.77 -14.73 11.01
C THR A 219 -21.57 -14.34 9.77
N GLU A 220 -21.94 -13.06 9.61
CA GLU A 220 -22.63 -12.56 8.43
C GLU A 220 -21.66 -11.87 7.47
N ALA A 221 -21.86 -12.11 6.18
CA ALA A 221 -21.15 -11.38 5.15
C ALA A 221 -21.60 -9.90 5.16
N VAL A 222 -20.63 -8.98 5.13
CA VAL A 222 -20.94 -7.55 5.30
C VAL A 222 -21.23 -6.92 3.95
N ALA A 223 -22.45 -6.43 3.77
CA ALA A 223 -22.92 -5.79 2.52
C ALA A 223 -23.25 -4.30 2.68
N SER A 224 -23.43 -3.82 3.91
CA SER A 224 -23.73 -2.41 4.16
C SER A 224 -23.29 -1.95 5.54
N PHE A 225 -22.97 -0.65 5.65
CA PHE A 225 -22.65 0.03 6.90
C PHE A 225 -23.71 1.09 7.25
N GLN A 226 -23.94 1.25 8.55
CA GLN A 226 -24.57 2.42 9.17
C GLN A 226 -23.49 3.10 10.02
N TYR A 227 -23.37 4.40 9.91
CA TYR A 227 -22.30 5.14 10.55
C TYR A 227 -22.74 6.53 10.98
N ASP A 228 -22.10 7.02 12.03
CA ASP A 228 -22.16 8.40 12.47
C ASP A 228 -20.76 9.00 12.39
N TYR A 229 -20.69 10.30 12.09
CA TYR A 229 -19.44 11.04 12.26
C TYR A 229 -19.68 12.45 12.76
N ALA A 230 -18.73 12.94 13.56
CA ALA A 230 -18.63 14.31 13.97
C ALA A 230 -17.46 14.95 13.25
N PHE A 231 -17.68 16.04 12.53
CA PHE A 231 -16.60 16.79 11.88
C PHE A 231 -16.60 18.22 12.42
N GLY A 232 -15.66 18.52 13.34
CA GLY A 232 -15.76 19.69 14.21
C GLY A 232 -17.03 19.63 15.06
N ASP A 233 -17.85 20.67 14.97
CA ASP A 233 -19.13 20.77 15.70
C ASP A 233 -20.33 20.16 14.94
N GLU A 234 -20.14 19.75 13.70
CA GLU A 234 -21.21 19.21 12.85
C GLU A 234 -21.34 17.70 13.01
N GLN A 235 -22.60 17.21 13.15
CA GLN A 235 -22.91 15.80 13.33
C GLN A 235 -23.65 15.28 12.10
N HIS A 236 -23.24 14.11 11.64
CA HIS A 236 -23.81 13.47 10.46
C HIS A 236 -24.06 11.98 10.70
N THR A 237 -25.06 11.45 10.05
CA THR A 237 -25.38 10.01 10.02
C THR A 237 -25.48 9.55 8.58
N GLY A 238 -25.13 8.30 8.32
CA GLY A 238 -25.21 7.77 6.97
C GLY A 238 -25.40 6.26 6.92
N VAL A 239 -25.83 5.83 5.75
CA VAL A 239 -25.91 4.40 5.37
C VAL A 239 -25.28 4.26 4.00
N CYS A 240 -24.37 3.30 3.84
CA CYS A 240 -23.80 2.99 2.54
C CYS A 240 -23.86 1.48 2.26
N ALA A 241 -24.23 1.12 1.03
CA ALA A 241 -24.02 -0.21 0.51
C ALA A 241 -22.56 -0.34 0.08
N LEU A 242 -21.94 -1.48 0.38
CA LEU A 242 -20.56 -1.73 0.00
C LEU A 242 -20.48 -2.14 -1.49
N PRO A 243 -19.45 -1.68 -2.23
CA PRO A 243 -19.26 -2.05 -3.63
C PRO A 243 -18.95 -3.55 -3.81
N ARG A 244 -18.45 -4.17 -2.78
CA ARG A 244 -18.23 -5.61 -2.65
C ARG A 244 -18.53 -6.07 -1.24
N THR A 245 -19.02 -7.29 -1.12
CA THR A 245 -19.33 -7.90 0.18
C THR A 245 -18.05 -8.38 0.85
N MET A 246 -17.82 -8.07 2.13
CA MET A 246 -16.75 -8.69 2.89
C MET A 246 -17.10 -10.13 3.25
N PRO A 247 -16.12 -11.04 3.20
CA PRO A 247 -16.36 -12.45 3.48
C PRO A 247 -16.57 -12.74 4.96
N ARG A 248 -17.19 -13.87 5.29
CA ARG A 248 -17.32 -14.39 6.66
C ARG A 248 -16.02 -15.07 7.11
N VAL A 249 -14.94 -14.29 7.17
CA VAL A 249 -13.61 -14.72 7.60
C VAL A 249 -13.16 -13.84 8.74
N TRP A 250 -12.85 -14.43 9.88
CA TRP A 250 -12.35 -13.73 11.06
C TRP A 250 -11.06 -12.97 10.74
N GLY A 251 -11.06 -11.67 11.03
CA GLY A 251 -9.89 -10.83 10.78
C GLY A 251 -9.71 -10.39 9.33
N ALA A 252 -10.68 -10.66 8.44
CA ALA A 252 -10.60 -10.17 7.06
C ALA A 252 -10.69 -8.65 7.03
N GLN A 253 -9.66 -8.03 6.43
CA GLN A 253 -9.51 -6.59 6.32
C GLN A 253 -9.95 -6.10 4.94
N ASP A 254 -10.51 -4.90 4.90
CA ASP A 254 -10.80 -4.21 3.66
C ASP A 254 -10.84 -2.68 3.87
N TYR A 255 -10.83 -1.95 2.75
CA TYR A 255 -10.91 -0.49 2.72
C TYR A 255 -12.14 -0.08 1.92
N PHE A 256 -12.95 0.80 2.49
CA PHE A 256 -14.14 1.32 1.84
C PHE A 256 -14.15 2.83 1.82
N THR A 257 -14.61 3.37 0.71
CA THR A 257 -14.83 4.80 0.54
C THR A 257 -16.30 5.10 0.87
N ILE A 258 -16.52 5.96 1.85
CA ILE A 258 -17.85 6.41 2.26
C ILE A 258 -18.04 7.89 1.93
N PRO A 259 -19.30 8.35 1.68
CA PRO A 259 -19.58 9.77 1.49
C PRO A 259 -19.26 10.58 2.75
N LEU A 260 -18.62 11.74 2.58
CA LEU A 260 -18.28 12.70 3.61
C LEU A 260 -18.77 14.08 3.20
N GLN A 261 -19.56 14.75 4.04
CA GLN A 261 -19.86 16.17 3.88
C GLN A 261 -18.82 16.99 4.63
N ALA A 262 -18.05 17.80 3.91
CA ALA A 262 -17.08 18.69 4.52
C ALA A 262 -17.81 19.80 5.29
N PRO A 263 -17.27 20.25 6.46
CA PRO A 263 -17.90 21.23 7.32
C PRO A 263 -17.95 22.63 6.66
N ILE A 264 -18.78 23.50 7.18
CA ILE A 264 -18.87 24.89 6.75
C ILE A 264 -17.62 25.67 7.20
N ALA A 265 -17.15 25.39 8.42
CA ALA A 265 -15.99 26.05 8.98
C ALA A 265 -14.68 25.54 8.34
N THR A 266 -13.68 26.40 8.28
CA THR A 266 -12.32 26.08 7.83
C THR A 266 -11.38 26.01 9.01
N GLY A 267 -10.26 25.32 8.83
CA GLY A 267 -9.24 25.15 9.86
C GLY A 267 -8.94 23.68 10.15
N ARG A 268 -8.21 23.49 11.22
CA ARG A 268 -7.82 22.17 11.72
C ARG A 268 -8.92 21.61 12.62
N MET A 269 -9.46 20.47 12.27
CA MET A 269 -10.62 19.91 12.96
C MET A 269 -10.44 18.43 13.24
N LYS A 270 -11.08 17.96 14.28
CA LYS A 270 -11.20 16.54 14.57
C LYS A 270 -12.36 15.96 13.77
N LEU A 271 -12.12 14.82 13.14
CA LEU A 271 -13.12 13.95 12.54
C LEU A 271 -13.21 12.69 13.40
N ASP A 272 -14.33 12.51 14.09
CA ASP A 272 -14.66 11.29 14.84
C ASP A 272 -15.64 10.46 14.02
N TYR A 273 -15.32 9.22 13.74
CA TYR A 273 -16.14 8.28 12.97
C TYR A 273 -16.48 7.06 13.81
N THR A 274 -17.76 6.63 13.74
CA THR A 274 -18.25 5.45 14.44
C THR A 274 -19.11 4.60 13.50
N LEU A 275 -18.75 3.34 13.35
CA LEU A 275 -19.53 2.33 12.64
C LEU A 275 -20.63 1.77 13.56
N THR A 276 -21.82 2.32 13.48
CA THR A 276 -22.94 2.02 14.40
C THR A 276 -23.70 0.77 14.03
N GLY A 277 -23.71 0.40 12.73
CA GLY A 277 -24.45 -0.77 12.28
C GLY A 277 -23.84 -1.47 11.08
N VAL A 278 -24.17 -2.76 10.97
CA VAL A 278 -23.75 -3.68 9.91
C VAL A 278 -24.99 -4.40 9.40
N ASN A 279 -25.26 -4.38 8.07
CA ASN A 279 -26.41 -5.01 7.44
C ASN A 279 -27.78 -4.61 8.06
N GLY A 280 -27.90 -3.38 8.54
CA GLY A 280 -29.12 -2.91 9.20
C GLY A 280 -29.30 -3.32 10.66
N ASN A 281 -28.33 -4.03 11.24
CA ASN A 281 -28.31 -4.42 12.65
C ASN A 281 -27.23 -3.66 13.41
N ALA A 282 -27.34 -3.56 14.74
CA ALA A 282 -26.33 -2.92 15.56
C ALA A 282 -24.96 -3.62 15.42
N ASN A 283 -23.88 -2.85 15.28
CA ASN A 283 -22.53 -3.37 15.28
C ASN A 283 -22.14 -3.86 16.68
N GLN A 284 -21.74 -5.12 16.78
CA GLN A 284 -21.39 -5.77 18.05
C GLN A 284 -19.92 -5.60 18.43
N CYS A 285 -19.09 -5.03 17.52
CA CYS A 285 -17.68 -4.78 17.80
C CYS A 285 -17.52 -3.59 18.76
N GLN A 286 -16.65 -3.75 19.78
CA GLN A 286 -16.30 -2.68 20.72
C GLN A 286 -15.34 -1.65 20.10
N GLN A 287 -14.52 -2.07 19.13
CA GLN A 287 -13.54 -1.23 18.43
C GLN A 287 -14.13 -0.69 17.12
N ASN A 288 -15.29 -0.08 17.21
CA ASN A 288 -16.08 0.36 16.06
C ASN A 288 -15.90 1.85 15.72
N ALA A 289 -14.89 2.53 16.28
CA ALA A 289 -14.68 3.96 16.09
C ALA A 289 -13.20 4.28 15.84
N ALA A 290 -12.96 5.33 15.06
CA ALA A 290 -11.64 5.92 14.84
C ALA A 290 -11.75 7.43 14.73
N SER A 291 -10.64 8.13 14.98
CA SER A 291 -10.55 9.59 14.87
C SER A 291 -9.35 10.00 14.04
N ALA A 292 -9.47 11.11 13.33
CA ALA A 292 -8.37 11.74 12.62
C ALA A 292 -8.43 13.27 12.79
N GLU A 293 -7.29 13.93 12.65
CA GLU A 293 -7.24 15.36 12.44
C GLU A 293 -7.28 15.63 10.94
N VAL A 294 -8.14 16.53 10.49
CA VAL A 294 -8.38 16.87 9.09
C VAL A 294 -8.35 18.38 8.92
N LEU A 295 -7.73 18.86 7.84
CA LEU A 295 -7.82 20.26 7.46
C LEU A 295 -9.03 20.49 6.56
N SER A 296 -9.89 21.42 6.97
CA SER A 296 -10.95 21.98 6.13
C SER A 296 -10.45 23.29 5.50
N LEU A 297 -10.29 23.29 4.19
CA LEU A 297 -9.64 24.35 3.42
C LEU A 297 -10.68 25.27 2.77
N GLN A 298 -10.38 26.56 2.63
CA GLN A 298 -11.25 27.49 1.89
C GLN A 298 -11.28 27.20 0.39
N ARG A 299 -10.19 26.65 -0.15
CA ARG A 299 -10.01 26.27 -1.56
C ARG A 299 -9.01 25.14 -1.69
N LYS A 300 -8.86 24.63 -2.89
CA LYS A 300 -7.82 23.64 -3.25
C LYS A 300 -6.55 24.36 -3.72
N PRO A 301 -5.45 24.38 -2.94
CA PRO A 301 -4.14 24.81 -3.42
C PRO A 301 -3.57 23.86 -4.48
N HIS A 302 -2.66 24.36 -5.31
CA HIS A 302 -1.94 23.52 -6.25
C HIS A 302 -0.91 22.67 -5.50
N HIS A 303 -1.07 21.35 -5.56
CA HIS A 303 -0.17 20.40 -4.91
C HIS A 303 0.90 19.92 -5.89
N ARG A 304 2.17 20.13 -5.52
CA ARG A 304 3.33 19.50 -6.15
C ARG A 304 3.93 18.50 -5.20
N THR A 305 3.91 17.24 -5.60
CA THR A 305 4.44 16.13 -4.82
C THR A 305 5.94 16.00 -5.02
N VAL A 306 6.70 15.99 -3.94
CA VAL A 306 8.14 15.71 -3.98
C VAL A 306 8.40 14.22 -3.77
N MET A 307 9.30 13.68 -4.59
CA MET A 307 9.90 12.37 -4.38
C MET A 307 11.34 12.55 -3.89
N GLU A 308 11.62 12.14 -2.68
CA GLU A 308 12.98 12.07 -2.14
C GLU A 308 13.48 10.63 -2.36
N GLU A 309 14.38 10.45 -3.35
CA GLU A 309 14.97 9.16 -3.71
C GLU A 309 16.32 8.97 -3.01
N TYR A 310 16.57 7.78 -2.45
CA TYR A 310 17.82 7.37 -1.83
C TYR A 310 18.58 6.45 -2.76
N THR A 311 19.77 6.89 -3.13
CA THR A 311 20.54 6.29 -4.20
C THR A 311 22.04 6.30 -3.91
N GLY A 312 22.84 5.77 -4.81
CA GLY A 312 24.29 5.81 -4.76
C GLY A 312 24.94 5.14 -5.95
N THR A 313 26.11 5.63 -6.36
CA THR A 313 26.91 5.07 -7.46
C THR A 313 27.29 3.61 -7.21
N TRP A 314 27.47 3.25 -5.95
CA TRP A 314 27.80 1.90 -5.47
C TRP A 314 26.63 0.91 -5.53
N CYS A 315 25.40 1.38 -5.68
CA CYS A 315 24.19 0.58 -5.63
C CYS A 315 23.84 0.04 -7.02
N SER A 316 23.95 -1.26 -7.21
CA SER A 316 23.73 -1.90 -8.53
C SER A 316 22.26 -1.94 -8.97
N ALA A 317 21.32 -1.79 -8.05
CA ALA A 317 19.88 -1.74 -8.33
C ALA A 317 19.34 -0.30 -8.50
N CYS A 318 20.17 0.73 -8.23
CA CYS A 318 19.73 2.12 -8.27
C CYS A 318 19.43 2.71 -9.67
N PRO A 319 19.93 2.17 -10.78
CA PRO A 319 19.54 2.65 -12.11
C PRO A 319 18.02 2.67 -12.36
N ARG A 320 17.24 1.80 -11.71
CA ARG A 320 15.77 1.84 -11.83
C ARG A 320 15.15 3.09 -11.16
N GLY A 321 15.80 3.65 -10.14
CA GLY A 321 15.37 4.91 -9.54
C GLY A 321 15.51 6.07 -10.52
N PHE A 322 16.62 6.13 -11.26
CA PHE A 322 16.81 7.13 -12.30
C PHE A 322 15.78 6.99 -13.43
N ALA A 323 15.48 5.75 -13.84
CA ALA A 323 14.44 5.48 -14.83
C ALA A 323 13.05 5.91 -14.33
N GLY A 324 12.71 5.62 -13.07
CA GLY A 324 11.44 6.00 -12.45
C GLY A 324 11.26 7.52 -12.36
N ILE A 325 12.28 8.25 -11.91
CA ILE A 325 12.28 9.72 -11.87
C ILE A 325 12.07 10.30 -13.27
N ALA A 326 12.85 9.83 -14.25
CA ALA A 326 12.74 10.32 -15.61
C ALA A 326 11.33 10.11 -16.19
N ARG A 327 10.71 8.98 -15.90
CA ARG A 327 9.36 8.64 -16.33
C ARG A 327 8.31 9.50 -15.63
N LEU A 328 8.38 9.69 -14.30
CA LEU A 328 7.48 10.55 -13.56
C LEU A 328 7.56 12.02 -14.01
N LYS A 329 8.76 12.56 -14.23
CA LYS A 329 8.93 13.92 -14.81
C LYS A 329 8.26 14.07 -16.16
N LYS A 330 8.32 13.05 -17.00
CA LYS A 330 7.66 13.05 -18.32
C LYS A 330 6.14 12.95 -18.20
N MET A 331 5.63 12.18 -17.25
CA MET A 331 4.19 11.96 -17.06
C MET A 331 3.53 13.13 -16.32
N TYR A 332 4.22 13.76 -15.37
CA TYR A 332 3.67 14.77 -14.47
C TYR A 332 4.58 16.01 -14.34
N PRO A 333 4.87 16.71 -15.46
CA PRO A 333 5.88 17.78 -15.49
C PRO A 333 5.57 18.97 -14.58
N ASP A 334 4.29 19.23 -14.30
CA ASP A 334 3.85 20.37 -13.49
C ASP A 334 3.65 20.03 -12.00
N ASP A 335 3.48 18.73 -11.67
CA ASP A 335 3.06 18.27 -10.35
C ASP A 335 4.11 17.42 -9.64
N PHE A 336 5.16 16.99 -10.34
CA PHE A 336 6.21 16.12 -9.80
C PHE A 336 7.55 16.84 -9.64
N ILE A 337 8.15 16.71 -8.46
CA ILE A 337 9.49 17.21 -8.15
C ILE A 337 10.33 16.04 -7.65
N ALA A 338 11.56 15.91 -8.17
CA ALA A 338 12.52 14.90 -7.71
C ALA A 338 13.66 15.52 -6.91
N VAL A 339 14.14 14.76 -5.93
CA VAL A 339 15.33 15.06 -5.13
C VAL A 339 16.10 13.74 -4.94
N SER A 340 17.27 13.62 -5.57
CA SER A 340 18.12 12.42 -5.52
C SER A 340 19.20 12.60 -4.46
N VAL A 341 19.12 11.78 -3.41
CA VAL A 341 20.01 11.84 -2.25
C VAL A 341 21.05 10.73 -2.36
N HIS A 342 22.24 11.07 -2.80
CA HIS A 342 23.39 10.16 -2.86
C HIS A 342 24.01 10.03 -1.49
N ILE A 343 24.16 8.81 -0.98
CA ILE A 343 24.68 8.57 0.38
C ILE A 343 25.48 7.28 0.49
N LEU A 344 26.30 7.21 1.52
CA LEU A 344 27.03 6.03 1.99
C LEU A 344 28.15 5.53 1.04
N ASN A 345 28.94 4.64 1.57
CA ASN A 345 29.99 3.87 0.88
C ASN A 345 31.01 4.70 0.08
N GLY A 346 31.18 5.97 0.44
CA GLY A 346 32.11 6.87 -0.22
C GLY A 346 31.67 7.37 -1.58
N ASP A 347 30.34 7.44 -1.79
CA ASP A 347 29.74 8.07 -2.95
C ASP A 347 30.27 9.52 -3.09
N PRO A 348 30.77 9.95 -4.25
CA PRO A 348 31.37 11.28 -4.42
C PRO A 348 30.33 12.41 -4.28
N MET A 349 29.05 12.12 -4.38
CA MET A 349 27.93 13.04 -4.22
C MET A 349 27.27 12.99 -2.83
N ASP A 350 27.84 12.23 -1.89
CA ASP A 350 27.38 12.21 -0.48
C ASP A 350 27.84 13.49 0.23
N VAL A 351 26.94 14.45 0.31
CA VAL A 351 27.20 15.74 0.97
C VAL A 351 26.44 15.92 2.28
N TYR A 352 25.45 15.07 2.57
CA TYR A 352 24.56 15.17 3.73
C TYR A 352 24.22 13.82 4.34
N TYR A 353 25.17 13.22 5.04
CA TYR A 353 24.99 11.92 5.73
C TYR A 353 23.84 11.92 6.74
N ASP A 354 23.57 13.05 7.39
CA ASP A 354 22.47 13.17 8.37
C ASP A 354 21.08 13.03 7.75
N TYR A 355 20.95 13.23 6.45
CA TYR A 355 19.71 13.02 5.72
C TYR A 355 19.22 11.56 5.82
N TYR A 356 20.16 10.61 5.79
CA TYR A 356 19.86 9.19 5.98
C TYR A 356 19.08 8.89 7.26
N TYR A 357 19.50 9.48 8.39
CA TYR A 357 18.87 9.22 9.68
C TYR A 357 17.49 9.86 9.83
N VAL A 358 17.22 10.95 9.13
CA VAL A 358 15.93 11.65 9.19
C VAL A 358 14.88 10.88 8.41
N ILE A 359 15.26 10.27 7.29
CA ILE A 359 14.31 9.68 6.37
C ILE A 359 14.27 8.15 6.51
N ASN A 360 15.20 7.58 7.28
CA ASN A 360 15.22 6.16 7.65
C ASN A 360 15.15 5.21 6.45
N ALA A 361 16.00 5.43 5.45
CA ALA A 361 16.15 4.53 4.30
C ALA A 361 16.79 3.22 4.74
N THR A 362 16.12 2.10 4.53
CA THR A 362 16.59 0.76 4.93
C THR A 362 17.03 -0.08 3.75
N GLN A 363 16.76 0.35 2.53
CA GLN A 363 17.11 -0.34 1.28
C GLN A 363 17.40 0.67 0.17
N PHE A 364 18.09 0.23 -0.90
CA PHE A 364 18.46 1.05 -2.05
C PHE A 364 18.18 0.33 -3.37
N PRO A 365 17.61 1.01 -4.40
CA PRO A 365 16.99 2.33 -4.24
C PRO A 365 15.74 2.25 -3.38
N SER A 366 15.37 3.37 -2.77
CA SER A 366 14.06 3.57 -2.16
C SER A 366 13.69 5.04 -2.25
N CYS A 367 12.41 5.35 -2.13
CA CYS A 367 11.95 6.72 -2.12
C CYS A 367 10.79 6.93 -1.15
N ARG A 368 10.47 8.21 -0.93
CA ARG A 368 9.25 8.65 -0.26
C ARG A 368 8.60 9.76 -1.06
N PHE A 369 7.32 9.62 -1.31
CA PHE A 369 6.49 10.71 -1.83
C PHE A 369 5.96 11.53 -0.65
N ASP A 370 6.23 12.84 -0.63
CA ASP A 370 5.87 13.78 0.45
C ASP A 370 6.21 13.25 1.86
N ARG A 371 7.34 12.57 2.00
CA ARG A 371 7.76 11.89 3.24
C ARG A 371 6.76 10.89 3.78
N GLY A 372 5.98 10.27 2.90
CA GLY A 372 5.09 9.17 3.21
C GLY A 372 5.79 7.85 3.51
N ALA A 373 5.12 6.74 3.23
CA ALA A 373 5.71 5.41 3.34
C ALA A 373 6.94 5.26 2.42
N VAL A 374 7.88 4.41 2.82
CA VAL A 374 9.00 4.03 1.96
C VAL A 374 8.48 3.09 0.88
N THR A 375 8.84 3.37 -0.36
CA THR A 375 8.48 2.54 -1.51
C THR A 375 9.63 2.46 -2.52
N ASP A 376 9.50 1.61 -3.51
CA ASP A 376 10.47 1.55 -4.63
C ASP A 376 10.20 2.67 -5.63
N PRO A 377 11.25 3.37 -6.14
CA PRO A 377 11.09 4.49 -7.07
C PRO A 377 10.65 4.10 -8.49
N TYR A 378 10.64 2.82 -8.83
CA TYR A 378 10.22 2.29 -10.11
C TYR A 378 9.04 1.33 -9.99
N ASP A 379 9.24 0.23 -9.27
CA ASP A 379 8.25 -0.84 -9.10
C ASP A 379 7.09 -0.42 -8.16
N GLY A 380 7.25 0.63 -7.37
CA GLY A 380 6.27 1.00 -6.35
C GLY A 380 6.17 -0.08 -5.27
N ASP A 381 4.95 -0.40 -4.88
CA ASP A 381 4.68 -1.46 -3.89
C ASP A 381 4.55 -2.86 -4.51
N VAL A 382 4.66 -2.96 -5.84
CA VAL A 382 4.51 -4.21 -6.61
C VAL A 382 5.85 -4.56 -7.26
N SER A 383 6.51 -5.62 -6.78
CA SER A 383 7.82 -6.03 -7.28
C SER A 383 7.67 -7.05 -8.42
N ASP A 384 7.36 -6.58 -9.62
CA ASP A 384 7.20 -7.40 -10.82
C ASP A 384 8.06 -6.93 -12.02
N GLY A 385 8.90 -5.91 -11.82
CA GLY A 385 9.76 -5.33 -12.84
C GLY A 385 9.06 -4.35 -13.78
N HIS A 386 7.78 -4.05 -13.55
CA HIS A 386 7.03 -3.04 -14.26
C HIS A 386 6.98 -1.72 -13.50
N PHE A 387 6.74 -0.64 -14.22
CA PHE A 387 6.63 0.67 -13.61
C PHE A 387 5.28 0.86 -12.92
N HIS A 388 5.31 0.96 -11.57
CA HIS A 388 4.13 1.18 -10.73
C HIS A 388 4.28 2.38 -9.78
N ALA A 389 5.42 3.06 -9.75
CA ALA A 389 5.65 4.21 -8.87
C ALA A 389 4.67 5.36 -9.09
N ASP A 390 4.01 5.42 -10.28
CA ASP A 390 2.94 6.39 -10.56
C ASP A 390 1.70 6.17 -9.67
N TRP A 391 1.45 4.97 -9.18
CA TRP A 391 0.35 4.71 -8.24
C TRP A 391 0.62 5.40 -6.90
N ASN A 392 1.84 5.27 -6.39
CA ASN A 392 2.26 5.93 -5.14
C ASN A 392 2.28 7.45 -5.31
N PHE A 393 2.78 7.97 -6.45
CA PHE A 393 2.73 9.39 -6.77
C PHE A 393 1.29 9.91 -6.80
N ARG A 394 0.38 9.26 -7.53
CA ARG A 394 -1.02 9.69 -7.62
C ARG A 394 -1.74 9.65 -6.27
N ALA A 395 -1.44 8.64 -5.44
CA ALA A 395 -1.98 8.57 -4.08
C ALA A 395 -1.51 9.74 -3.22
N ALA A 396 -0.24 10.12 -3.28
CA ALA A 396 0.30 11.27 -2.56
C ALA A 396 -0.26 12.59 -3.12
N ASN A 397 -0.26 12.77 -4.44
CA ASN A 397 -0.74 13.99 -5.11
C ASN A 397 -2.26 14.23 -4.96
N ALA A 398 -3.03 13.17 -4.68
CA ALA A 398 -4.45 13.30 -4.40
C ALA A 398 -4.76 13.96 -3.04
N ILE A 399 -3.81 13.97 -2.11
CA ILE A 399 -3.96 14.67 -0.82
C ILE A 399 -3.93 16.17 -1.07
N LEU A 400 -4.93 16.91 -0.59
CA LEU A 400 -4.97 18.36 -0.77
C LEU A 400 -3.84 19.04 0.02
N ALA A 401 -3.06 19.87 -0.68
CA ALA A 401 -2.03 20.68 -0.03
C ALA A 401 -2.66 21.71 0.92
N PRO A 402 -2.04 22.03 2.08
CA PRO A 402 -2.55 23.03 3.02
C PRO A 402 -2.39 24.47 2.53
N ALA A 403 -1.45 24.70 1.61
CA ALA A 403 -1.07 26.02 1.12
C ALA A 403 -0.53 25.96 -0.31
N ASP A 404 -0.63 27.05 -1.05
CA ASP A 404 0.24 27.30 -2.19
C ASP A 404 1.65 27.64 -1.71
N LEU A 405 2.65 27.18 -2.42
CA LEU A 405 4.06 27.43 -2.16
C LEU A 405 4.75 27.93 -3.43
N GLU A 406 5.40 29.08 -3.34
CA GLU A 406 6.19 29.67 -4.40
C GLU A 406 7.63 29.86 -3.92
N VAL A 407 8.60 29.72 -4.83
CA VAL A 407 10.01 29.94 -4.55
C VAL A 407 10.68 30.65 -5.71
N SER A 408 11.58 31.57 -5.40
CA SER A 408 12.47 32.24 -6.34
C SER A 408 13.89 32.29 -5.81
N ALA A 409 14.88 32.32 -6.69
CA ALA A 409 16.26 32.28 -6.28
C ALA A 409 17.17 33.05 -7.23
N GLN A 410 18.20 33.70 -6.70
CA GLN A 410 19.20 34.42 -7.49
C GLN A 410 20.58 34.28 -6.88
N TRP A 411 21.61 34.28 -7.73
CA TRP A 411 22.99 34.28 -7.29
C TRP A 411 23.38 35.65 -6.72
N THR A 412 23.88 35.69 -5.47
CA THR A 412 24.46 36.89 -4.85
C THR A 412 25.98 36.88 -4.94
N SER A 413 26.59 35.70 -5.20
CA SER A 413 28.01 35.53 -5.53
C SER A 413 28.17 34.24 -6.36
N ASP A 414 29.40 33.87 -6.72
CA ASP A 414 29.70 32.61 -7.44
C ASP A 414 29.28 31.36 -6.66
N SER A 415 29.15 31.45 -5.34
CA SER A 415 28.87 30.30 -4.49
C SER A 415 27.64 30.45 -3.59
N VAL A 416 27.04 31.62 -3.49
CA VAL A 416 25.89 31.89 -2.60
C VAL A 416 24.66 32.24 -3.42
N CYS A 417 23.57 31.56 -3.12
CA CYS A 417 22.25 31.78 -3.68
C CYS A 417 21.34 32.36 -2.61
N SER A 418 20.71 33.51 -2.88
CA SER A 418 19.62 34.06 -2.08
C SER A 418 18.29 33.51 -2.60
N ILE A 419 17.46 33.06 -1.66
CA ILE A 419 16.18 32.39 -1.92
C ILE A 419 15.08 33.19 -1.22
N GLU A 420 13.98 33.44 -1.92
CA GLU A 420 12.73 33.95 -1.34
C GLU A 420 11.62 32.95 -1.59
N SER A 421 10.84 32.61 -0.57
CA SER A 421 9.61 31.82 -0.70
C SER A 421 8.40 32.58 -0.20
N THR A 422 7.24 32.22 -0.76
CA THR A 422 5.93 32.73 -0.34
C THR A 422 5.02 31.54 -0.09
N THR A 423 4.46 31.46 1.13
CA THR A 423 3.49 30.43 1.53
C THR A 423 2.15 31.10 1.74
N THR A 424 1.10 30.63 1.05
CA THR A 424 -0.27 31.15 1.18
C THR A 424 -1.20 30.01 1.60
N PHE A 425 -1.54 29.97 2.88
CA PHE A 425 -2.39 28.93 3.44
C PHE A 425 -3.85 29.09 2.99
N ALA A 426 -4.55 27.95 2.85
CA ALA A 426 -5.98 27.93 2.51
C ALA A 426 -6.88 27.74 3.74
N PHE A 427 -6.37 27.97 4.95
CA PHE A 427 -7.12 27.87 6.21
C PHE A 427 -6.47 28.73 7.29
N ASP A 428 -7.26 29.07 8.31
CA ASP A 428 -6.79 29.80 9.50
C ASP A 428 -6.29 28.82 10.56
N ASP A 429 -5.19 29.17 11.26
CA ASP A 429 -4.71 28.48 12.44
C ASP A 429 -4.07 29.50 13.41
N ASN A 430 -4.24 29.30 14.71
CA ASN A 430 -3.68 30.19 15.73
C ASN A 430 -2.15 30.07 15.81
N GLU A 431 -1.60 28.92 15.44
CA GLU A 431 -0.17 28.64 15.43
C GLU A 431 0.23 27.95 14.12
N CYS A 432 1.27 28.44 13.47
CA CYS A 432 1.79 27.80 12.29
C CYS A 432 2.61 26.54 12.65
N ARG A 433 2.12 25.37 12.28
CA ARG A 433 2.81 24.07 12.48
C ARG A 433 3.77 23.70 11.34
N TYR A 434 3.99 24.59 10.40
CA TYR A 434 4.80 24.33 9.23
C TYR A 434 6.14 25.02 9.31
N GLN A 435 7.15 24.37 8.74
CA GLN A 435 8.49 24.92 8.56
C GLN A 435 8.95 24.67 7.13
N LEU A 436 9.86 25.54 6.66
CA LEU A 436 10.41 25.45 5.32
C LEU A 436 11.75 24.69 5.31
N VAL A 437 11.95 23.90 4.27
CA VAL A 437 13.23 23.27 3.92
C VAL A 437 13.63 23.77 2.55
N TYR A 438 14.87 24.20 2.37
CA TYR A 438 15.42 24.53 1.06
C TYR A 438 16.49 23.52 0.70
N ILE A 439 16.40 23.00 -0.51
CA ILE A 439 17.32 22.00 -1.07
C ILE A 439 17.85 22.55 -2.39
N MET A 440 19.16 22.57 -2.55
CA MET A 440 19.80 22.91 -3.82
C MET A 440 20.15 21.60 -4.53
N VAL A 441 19.57 21.39 -5.69
CA VAL A 441 19.85 20.23 -6.53
C VAL A 441 20.53 20.65 -7.82
N GLU A 442 21.36 19.78 -8.38
CA GLU A 442 22.06 20.02 -9.65
C GLU A 442 21.81 18.86 -10.62
N ASP A 443 21.53 19.22 -11.86
CA ASP A 443 21.37 18.30 -12.98
C ASP A 443 22.68 18.10 -13.74
N SER A 444 22.80 16.93 -14.40
CA SER A 444 23.89 16.58 -15.31
C SER A 444 25.28 16.55 -14.66
N LEU A 445 25.34 16.22 -13.36
CA LEU A 445 26.63 15.96 -12.70
C LEU A 445 27.30 14.75 -13.34
N ARG A 446 28.62 14.87 -13.61
CA ARG A 446 29.43 13.81 -14.21
C ARG A 446 30.76 13.67 -13.48
N GLY A 447 31.27 12.45 -13.43
CA GLY A 447 32.58 12.18 -12.86
C GLY A 447 33.72 12.69 -13.76
N PRO A 448 34.89 13.03 -13.15
CA PRO A 448 36.10 13.22 -13.90
C PRO A 448 36.46 11.96 -14.67
N GLU A 449 37.06 12.12 -15.87
CA GLU A 449 37.52 10.99 -16.69
C GLU A 449 38.45 10.06 -15.88
N GLY A 450 38.12 8.77 -15.83
CA GLY A 450 38.87 7.74 -15.12
C GLY A 450 38.62 7.66 -13.60
N ASP A 451 37.76 8.46 -13.02
CA ASP A 451 37.37 8.33 -11.61
C ASP A 451 36.23 7.30 -11.44
N HIS A 452 36.64 6.07 -11.12
CA HIS A 452 35.74 4.93 -10.94
C HIS A 452 34.70 5.10 -9.79
N LYS A 453 34.85 6.07 -8.91
CA LYS A 453 33.84 6.35 -7.87
C LYS A 453 32.56 6.94 -8.43
N TRP A 454 32.65 7.56 -9.60
CA TRP A 454 31.52 8.12 -10.32
C TRP A 454 30.83 7.12 -11.25
N HIS A 455 31.41 5.93 -11.45
CA HIS A 455 30.78 4.91 -12.27
C HIS A 455 29.59 4.31 -11.54
N GLN A 456 28.46 4.22 -12.20
CA GLN A 456 27.26 3.61 -11.64
C GLN A 456 27.32 2.10 -11.73
N LYS A 457 27.21 1.40 -10.61
CA LYS A 457 27.00 -0.04 -10.64
C LYS A 457 25.62 -0.36 -11.25
N ASN A 458 25.56 -1.46 -12.02
CA ASN A 458 24.38 -1.90 -12.72
C ASN A 458 24.23 -3.42 -12.64
N SER A 459 23.13 -3.92 -12.08
CA SER A 459 22.81 -5.35 -12.04
C SER A 459 21.77 -5.76 -13.09
N PHE A 460 21.22 -4.82 -13.86
CA PHE A 460 20.14 -5.10 -14.81
C PHE A 460 20.62 -5.74 -16.12
N ASN A 461 21.92 -5.73 -16.40
CA ASN A 461 22.49 -6.44 -17.53
C ASN A 461 22.62 -7.97 -17.33
N ASP A 462 22.17 -8.50 -16.19
CA ASP A 462 22.08 -9.93 -15.92
C ASP A 462 20.86 -10.54 -16.63
N PRO A 463 20.97 -11.73 -17.28
CA PRO A 463 19.85 -12.39 -17.94
C PRO A 463 18.62 -12.65 -17.04
N SER A 464 18.82 -12.78 -15.73
CA SER A 464 17.73 -12.92 -14.75
C SER A 464 16.87 -11.67 -14.61
N MET A 465 17.35 -10.50 -15.07
CA MET A 465 16.64 -9.22 -15.04
C MET A 465 15.90 -8.89 -16.35
N ALA A 466 15.84 -9.83 -17.28
CA ALA A 466 15.17 -9.63 -18.59
C ALA A 466 13.67 -9.35 -18.49
N TYR A 467 13.07 -9.49 -17.30
CA TYR A 467 11.67 -9.11 -17.05
C TYR A 467 11.43 -7.59 -16.95
N TYR A 468 12.49 -6.78 -16.82
CA TYR A 468 12.40 -5.33 -16.97
C TYR A 468 12.33 -4.96 -18.46
N VAL A 469 11.16 -5.06 -19.04
CA VAL A 469 10.95 -4.91 -20.50
C VAL A 469 10.64 -3.49 -20.98
N GLU A 470 10.45 -2.55 -20.08
CA GLU A 470 10.04 -1.19 -20.42
C GLU A 470 11.20 -0.35 -20.96
N ASP A 471 10.91 0.55 -21.91
CA ASP A 471 11.91 1.31 -22.69
C ASP A 471 12.90 2.10 -21.83
N ASP A 472 12.45 2.68 -20.72
CA ASP A 472 13.26 3.45 -19.78
C ASP A 472 14.28 2.59 -19.02
N MET A 473 14.02 1.28 -18.87
CA MET A 473 14.96 0.32 -18.29
C MET A 473 15.89 -0.32 -19.30
N GLN A 474 15.57 -0.30 -20.60
CA GLN A 474 16.35 -1.01 -21.62
C GLN A 474 17.79 -0.53 -21.75
N GLN A 475 18.08 0.74 -21.49
CA GLN A 475 19.47 1.25 -21.47
C GLN A 475 20.34 0.56 -20.41
N TYR A 476 19.75 0.11 -19.27
CA TYR A 476 20.44 -0.59 -18.20
C TYR A 476 20.49 -2.10 -18.43
N VAL A 477 19.43 -2.67 -18.98
CA VAL A 477 19.35 -4.11 -19.32
C VAL A 477 20.35 -4.45 -20.44
N ASN A 478 20.48 -3.57 -21.44
CA ASN A 478 21.36 -3.76 -22.59
C ASN A 478 22.76 -3.16 -22.41
N ALA A 479 23.11 -2.65 -21.23
CA ALA A 479 24.43 -2.05 -20.97
C ALA A 479 25.56 -3.07 -21.11
N GLU A 480 26.72 -2.63 -21.61
CA GLU A 480 27.93 -3.43 -21.67
C GLU A 480 28.59 -3.50 -20.28
N GLY A 481 28.34 -4.58 -19.53
CA GLY A 481 28.94 -4.82 -18.22
C GLY A 481 28.14 -4.27 -17.02
N MET A 482 28.68 -4.57 -15.83
CA MET A 482 28.06 -4.24 -14.52
C MET A 482 28.42 -2.82 -14.04
N MET A 483 29.14 -2.04 -14.82
CA MET A 483 29.51 -0.66 -14.53
C MET A 483 29.18 0.21 -15.74
N ILE A 484 28.57 1.35 -15.47
CA ILE A 484 28.27 2.38 -16.48
C ILE A 484 29.18 3.56 -16.21
N ASP A 485 30.07 3.85 -17.15
CA ASP A 485 31.20 4.78 -16.94
C ASP A 485 30.80 6.25 -17.13
N ASP A 486 29.85 6.55 -18.00
CA ASP A 486 29.45 7.91 -18.34
C ASP A 486 27.97 8.15 -18.00
N VAL A 487 27.69 8.37 -16.72
CA VAL A 487 26.35 8.69 -16.22
C VAL A 487 26.24 10.19 -15.95
N ALA A 488 25.14 10.78 -16.43
CA ALA A 488 24.71 12.11 -16.01
C ALA A 488 23.71 11.96 -14.87
N TYR A 489 24.13 12.33 -13.66
CA TYR A 489 23.26 12.31 -12.49
C TYR A 489 22.42 13.59 -12.43
N ASN A 490 21.14 13.46 -12.22
CA ASN A 490 20.18 14.56 -12.17
C ASN A 490 19.50 14.66 -10.81
N ASP A 491 18.98 15.84 -10.49
CA ASP A 491 18.28 16.14 -9.23
C ASP A 491 19.13 15.90 -7.97
N VAL A 492 20.44 15.88 -8.11
CA VAL A 492 21.37 15.51 -7.04
C VAL A 492 21.44 16.60 -5.99
N VAL A 493 21.20 16.26 -4.73
CA VAL A 493 21.36 17.20 -3.60
C VAL A 493 22.80 17.61 -3.46
N ILE A 494 23.09 18.91 -3.62
CA ILE A 494 24.43 19.48 -3.46
C ILE A 494 24.53 20.41 -2.25
N SER A 495 23.42 20.94 -1.76
CA SER A 495 23.34 21.75 -0.56
C SER A 495 21.91 21.80 -0.03
N MET A 496 21.75 22.03 1.27
CA MET A 496 20.42 22.13 1.88
C MET A 496 20.45 22.88 3.22
N SER A 497 19.27 23.34 3.65
CA SER A 497 19.01 23.79 5.02
C SER A 497 18.84 22.61 5.98
N ASP A 498 18.40 22.84 7.21
CA ASP A 498 17.99 21.74 8.10
C ASP A 498 16.87 20.92 7.43
N VAL A 499 17.12 19.64 7.25
CA VAL A 499 16.19 18.70 6.60
C VAL A 499 14.88 18.51 7.37
N ARG A 500 14.86 18.80 8.68
CA ARG A 500 13.67 18.72 9.53
C ARG A 500 12.78 19.96 9.42
N GLY A 501 13.32 21.04 8.89
CA GLY A 501 12.71 22.35 8.77
C GLY A 501 13.48 23.44 9.53
N ILE A 502 13.54 24.62 8.96
CA ILE A 502 14.18 25.79 9.54
C ILE A 502 13.26 26.32 10.65
N SER A 503 13.73 26.26 11.90
CA SER A 503 12.98 26.76 13.04
C SER A 503 12.68 28.25 12.87
N GLY A 504 11.40 28.63 12.99
CA GLY A 504 10.94 30.00 12.86
C GLY A 504 10.86 30.52 11.42
N SER A 505 10.97 29.70 10.41
CA SER A 505 10.78 30.08 9.00
C SER A 505 9.36 30.61 8.71
N LEU A 506 8.38 30.04 9.39
CA LEU A 506 6.98 30.50 9.40
C LEU A 506 6.57 30.69 10.87
N THR A 507 6.13 31.88 11.27
CA THR A 507 5.83 32.19 12.67
C THR A 507 4.54 32.99 12.82
N GLY A 508 3.91 32.88 14.00
CA GLY A 508 2.68 33.56 14.34
C GLY A 508 1.42 32.89 13.86
N PRO A 509 0.27 33.55 13.99
CA PRO A 509 -0.98 33.01 13.48
C PRO A 509 -0.95 32.91 11.95
N GLN A 510 -1.49 31.86 11.46
CA GLN A 510 -1.68 31.53 10.06
C GLN A 510 -3.05 32.09 9.67
N VAL A 511 -3.09 33.01 8.73
CA VAL A 511 -4.34 33.60 8.23
C VAL A 511 -4.52 33.19 6.79
N ALA A 512 -5.67 32.61 6.48
CA ALA A 512 -5.98 32.14 5.13
C ALA A 512 -5.84 33.28 4.11
N GLU A 513 -5.29 32.96 2.94
CA GLU A 513 -5.05 33.88 1.82
C GLU A 513 -4.10 35.06 2.13
N VAL A 514 -3.45 35.07 3.31
CA VAL A 514 -2.41 36.05 3.63
C VAL A 514 -1.03 35.43 3.39
N PRO A 515 -0.25 35.98 2.44
CA PRO A 515 1.07 35.43 2.13
C PRO A 515 2.06 35.61 3.28
N MET A 516 2.75 34.52 3.62
CA MET A 516 3.89 34.53 4.55
C MET A 516 5.18 34.39 3.75
N LYS A 517 6.11 35.32 3.90
CA LYS A 517 7.38 35.36 3.18
C LYS A 517 8.54 34.93 4.06
N HIS A 518 9.48 34.21 3.48
CA HIS A 518 10.73 33.85 4.14
C HIS A 518 11.91 33.98 3.18
N GLN A 519 13.05 34.42 3.71
CA GLN A 519 14.31 34.54 2.96
C GLN A 519 15.37 33.67 3.58
N TYR A 520 16.18 33.05 2.73
CA TYR A 520 17.25 32.14 3.14
C TYR A 520 18.43 32.23 2.17
N GLU A 521 19.61 31.82 2.61
CA GLU A 521 20.79 31.71 1.76
C GLU A 521 21.33 30.29 1.80
N LEU A 522 21.58 29.71 0.62
CA LEU A 522 22.31 28.46 0.47
C LEU A 522 23.65 28.70 -0.25
N ARG A 523 24.62 27.89 0.12
CA ARG A 523 25.92 27.88 -0.52
C ARG A 523 26.10 26.54 -1.24
N ARG A 524 26.48 26.58 -2.54
CA ARG A 524 26.86 25.37 -3.26
C ARG A 524 28.15 24.76 -2.67
N THR A 525 28.24 23.44 -2.68
CA THR A 525 29.38 22.67 -2.18
C THR A 525 30.40 22.41 -3.29
N ALA A 526 31.52 21.78 -2.92
CA ALA A 526 32.60 21.47 -3.87
C ALA A 526 32.22 20.41 -4.94
N VAL A 527 31.13 19.67 -4.73
CA VAL A 527 30.64 18.68 -5.71
C VAL A 527 29.93 19.37 -6.89
N SER A 528 29.43 20.58 -6.69
CA SER A 528 28.74 21.35 -7.73
C SER A 528 29.68 21.70 -8.90
N GLN A 529 29.19 21.46 -10.11
CA GLN A 529 29.95 21.64 -11.36
C GLN A 529 29.47 22.83 -12.19
N ASN A 530 28.15 22.95 -12.39
CA ASN A 530 27.58 23.98 -13.26
C ASN A 530 26.41 24.70 -12.58
N ARG A 531 26.63 25.96 -12.23
CA ARG A 531 25.59 26.80 -11.58
C ARG A 531 24.31 26.98 -12.41
N ASP A 532 24.37 26.85 -13.73
CA ASP A 532 23.21 27.03 -14.62
C ASP A 532 22.29 25.79 -14.62
N ASN A 533 22.79 24.66 -14.12
CA ASN A 533 22.04 23.42 -13.93
C ASN A 533 21.46 23.28 -12.51
N ILE A 534 21.56 24.34 -11.70
CA ILE A 534 21.11 24.31 -10.31
C ILE A 534 19.66 24.78 -10.19
N HIS A 535 18.89 24.01 -9.42
CA HIS A 535 17.53 24.33 -9.04
C HIS A 535 17.41 24.40 -7.51
N ILE A 536 16.49 25.21 -7.03
CA ILE A 536 16.10 25.26 -5.63
C ILE A 536 14.74 24.59 -5.46
N VAL A 537 14.69 23.57 -4.62
CA VAL A 537 13.46 22.93 -4.16
C VAL A 537 13.13 23.50 -2.77
N CYS A 538 11.91 23.97 -2.58
CA CYS A 538 11.37 24.40 -1.30
C CYS A 538 10.30 23.42 -0.86
N LEU A 539 10.39 22.91 0.37
CA LEU A 539 9.40 22.03 0.97
C LEU A 539 8.69 22.72 2.12
N LEU A 540 7.38 22.55 2.20
CA LEU A 540 6.54 22.94 3.33
C LEU A 540 6.33 21.71 4.22
N VAL A 541 7.04 21.62 5.35
CA VAL A 541 7.05 20.44 6.22
C VAL A 541 6.18 20.68 7.46
N ASP A 542 5.21 19.82 7.71
CA ASP A 542 4.45 19.79 8.96
C ASP A 542 5.35 19.31 10.10
N THR A 543 5.46 20.08 11.17
CA THR A 543 6.38 19.80 12.29
C THR A 543 5.93 18.68 13.20
N GLU A 544 4.67 18.27 13.13
CA GLU A 544 4.10 17.19 13.92
C GLU A 544 4.19 15.86 13.17
N THR A 545 3.62 15.82 11.98
CA THR A 545 3.58 14.59 11.15
C THR A 545 4.89 14.30 10.42
N LYS A 546 5.76 15.30 10.26
CA LYS A 546 6.99 15.28 9.47
C LYS A 546 6.76 15.08 7.97
N ARG A 547 5.50 15.15 7.52
CA ARG A 547 5.12 15.04 6.11
C ARG A 547 5.37 16.37 5.39
N VAL A 548 5.62 16.28 4.08
CA VAL A 548 5.62 17.45 3.20
C VAL A 548 4.18 17.74 2.81
N GLY A 549 3.71 18.95 3.09
CA GLY A 549 2.37 19.39 2.72
C GLY A 549 2.29 19.99 1.32
N ASN A 550 3.39 20.52 0.81
CA ASN A 550 3.55 21.01 -0.56
C ASN A 550 5.03 21.23 -0.89
N ALA A 551 5.36 21.28 -2.17
CA ALA A 551 6.70 21.59 -2.66
C ALA A 551 6.67 22.62 -3.79
N ALA A 552 7.80 23.31 -4.00
CA ALA A 552 8.00 24.22 -5.11
C ALA A 552 9.44 24.12 -5.62
N ILE A 553 9.65 24.38 -6.91
CA ILE A 553 10.97 24.36 -7.54
C ILE A 553 11.15 25.58 -8.43
N CYS A 554 12.36 26.13 -8.47
CA CYS A 554 12.76 27.17 -9.43
C CYS A 554 14.20 27.01 -9.88
N SER A 555 14.53 27.51 -11.07
CA SER A 555 15.91 27.69 -11.50
C SER A 555 16.51 28.93 -10.81
N VAL A 556 17.84 28.91 -10.58
CA VAL A 556 18.53 30.05 -9.96
C VAL A 556 18.87 31.09 -11.03
N GLY A 557 18.56 32.36 -10.76
CA GLY A 557 18.82 33.48 -11.65
C GLY A 557 17.71 33.79 -12.67
N ALA A 558 16.68 32.94 -12.76
CA ALA A 558 15.45 33.31 -13.44
C ALA A 558 14.56 34.14 -12.51
N PRO A 559 13.92 35.24 -12.96
CA PRO A 559 12.84 35.81 -12.17
C PRO A 559 11.79 34.72 -11.96
N ALA A 560 11.19 34.67 -10.77
CA ALA A 560 10.04 33.82 -10.53
C ALA A 560 9.07 34.08 -11.70
N THR A 561 9.01 33.16 -12.64
CA THR A 561 7.86 33.11 -13.51
C THR A 561 6.74 32.74 -12.57
N VAL A 562 5.98 33.73 -12.13
CA VAL A 562 4.59 33.54 -11.83
C VAL A 562 4.06 32.93 -13.13
N GLN A 563 4.11 31.63 -13.24
CA GLN A 563 3.05 30.96 -13.94
C GLN A 563 1.82 31.24 -13.07
N SER A 564 1.30 32.49 -13.17
CA SER A 564 -0.12 32.61 -13.16
C SER A 564 -0.55 31.50 -14.10
N VAL A 565 -1.05 30.42 -13.53
CA VAL A 565 -2.04 29.61 -14.18
C VAL A 565 -3.15 30.61 -14.43
N VAL A 566 -2.99 31.42 -15.48
CA VAL A 566 -4.11 31.83 -16.27
C VAL A 566 -4.71 30.44 -16.55
N PHE A 567 -5.77 30.10 -15.80
CA PHE A 567 -6.77 29.22 -16.32
C PHE A 567 -7.11 29.90 -17.65
N ALA A 568 -6.36 29.57 -18.70
CA ALA A 568 -6.90 29.52 -20.01
C ALA A 568 -8.02 28.51 -19.82
N THR A 569 -9.19 29.02 -19.47
CA THR A 569 -10.44 28.44 -19.82
C THR A 569 -10.35 28.25 -21.35
N GLN A 570 -9.59 27.26 -21.79
CA GLN A 570 -9.97 26.49 -22.93
C GLN A 570 -11.28 25.85 -22.49
N GLN A 571 -12.35 26.64 -22.65
CA GLN A 571 -13.70 26.14 -22.76
C GLN A 571 -13.66 25.16 -23.94
N THR A 572 -13.30 23.93 -23.69
CA THR A 572 -13.64 22.82 -24.54
C THR A 572 -15.12 22.56 -24.29
N GLU A 573 -15.95 23.41 -24.91
CA GLU A 573 -17.37 23.14 -25.06
C GLU A 573 -17.50 21.84 -25.82
N GLN A 574 -17.88 20.77 -25.12
CA GLN A 574 -18.23 19.52 -25.77
C GLN A 574 -19.69 19.60 -26.18
N ALA A 575 -19.91 19.71 -27.51
CA ALA A 575 -21.25 19.69 -28.09
C ALA A 575 -21.67 18.26 -28.43
N PHE A 576 -22.93 17.91 -28.10
CA PHE A 576 -23.52 16.60 -28.37
C PHE A 576 -24.84 16.77 -29.15
N ASP A 577 -25.16 15.85 -30.05
CA ASP A 577 -26.48 15.77 -30.66
C ASP A 577 -27.55 15.29 -29.65
N LEU A 578 -28.81 15.33 -30.04
CA LEU A 578 -29.93 14.91 -29.15
C LEU A 578 -29.91 13.42 -28.81
N GLN A 579 -29.05 12.61 -29.42
CA GLN A 579 -28.83 11.20 -29.13
C GLN A 579 -27.57 10.98 -28.25
N GLY A 580 -26.90 12.07 -27.79
CA GLY A 580 -25.74 12.00 -26.91
C GLY A 580 -24.41 11.66 -27.64
N ARG A 581 -24.35 11.76 -28.95
CA ARG A 581 -23.12 11.56 -29.74
C ARG A 581 -22.34 12.87 -29.88
N PRO A 582 -20.99 12.88 -29.80
CA PRO A 582 -20.21 14.10 -30.00
C PRO A 582 -20.51 14.76 -31.33
N ALA A 583 -20.82 16.05 -31.30
CA ALA A 583 -21.04 16.85 -32.51
C ALA A 583 -19.71 17.47 -32.97
N THR A 584 -19.16 16.98 -34.07
CA THR A 584 -17.95 17.52 -34.69
C THR A 584 -18.32 18.36 -35.92
N GLY A 585 -17.95 19.66 -35.95
CA GLY A 585 -18.04 20.58 -37.12
C GLY A 585 -19.44 20.71 -37.70
N SER A 586 -19.89 21.90 -38.01
CA SER A 586 -21.10 22.30 -38.77
C SER A 586 -22.32 21.35 -38.72
N HIS A 587 -22.86 21.04 -37.54
CA HIS A 587 -24.18 20.43 -37.42
C HIS A 587 -25.29 21.46 -37.65
N LYS A 588 -26.15 21.18 -38.64
CA LYS A 588 -27.43 21.91 -38.82
C LYS A 588 -28.48 21.23 -37.89
N GLY A 589 -28.63 21.74 -36.66
CA GLY A 589 -29.63 21.21 -35.71
C GLY A 589 -29.39 21.68 -34.28
N LEU A 590 -30.30 21.32 -33.37
CA LEU A 590 -30.14 21.56 -31.93
C LEU A 590 -29.00 20.69 -31.40
N VAL A 591 -28.03 21.31 -30.72
CA VAL A 591 -26.95 20.63 -30.00
C VAL A 591 -27.03 20.94 -28.52
N ILE A 592 -26.65 19.99 -27.67
CA ILE A 592 -26.50 20.15 -26.23
C ILE A 592 -25.04 20.47 -25.96
N VAL A 593 -24.78 21.64 -25.37
CA VAL A 593 -23.43 22.06 -25.00
C VAL A 593 -23.31 21.88 -23.49
N ARG A 594 -22.36 21.02 -23.06
CA ARG A 594 -21.99 20.85 -21.66
C ARG A 594 -20.84 21.80 -21.35
N GLN A 595 -21.06 22.74 -20.45
CA GLN A 595 -20.04 23.65 -19.94
C GLN A 595 -19.20 22.96 -18.84
N THR A 596 -18.00 23.42 -18.62
CA THR A 596 -17.07 22.88 -17.62
C THR A 596 -17.56 23.00 -16.19
N ASP A 597 -18.51 23.91 -15.90
CA ASP A 597 -19.20 24.03 -14.61
C ASP A 597 -20.35 23.01 -14.42
N GLY A 598 -20.52 22.08 -15.37
CA GLY A 598 -21.59 21.08 -15.33
C GLY A 598 -22.94 21.58 -15.84
N THR A 599 -23.10 22.86 -16.17
CA THR A 599 -24.34 23.38 -16.74
C THR A 599 -24.53 22.92 -18.19
N VAL A 600 -25.79 22.73 -18.57
CA VAL A 600 -26.18 22.28 -19.92
C VAL A 600 -26.99 23.39 -20.58
N ARG A 601 -26.58 23.82 -21.77
CA ARG A 601 -27.33 24.74 -22.63
C ARG A 601 -27.78 24.04 -23.91
N LYS A 602 -28.99 24.40 -24.37
CA LYS A 602 -29.54 23.98 -25.67
C LYS A 602 -29.22 25.03 -26.74
#